data_d45cbea56da3a9fdc7ec441b46eac455
#
_entry.id   d45cbea56da3a9fdc7ec441b46eac455
#
_cell.length_a   1.000
_cell.length_b   1.000
_cell.length_c   1.000
_cell.angle_alpha   90.00
_cell.angle_beta   90.00
_cell.angle_gamma   90.00
#
_symmetry.space_group_name_H-M   'P 1'
#
loop_
_entity.id
_entity.type
_entity.pdbx_description
1 polymer ?
#
loop_
_entity_poly.entity_id
_entity_poly.type
_entity_poly.pdbx_seq_one_letter_code
_entity_poly.pdbx_strand_id
1 'polypeptide(L)'
;SFDTDTTAYKLIGKLSELRQQNDAIAYGTTTIRYSNDDVLIYERKFYDDVILVAINRQPDKAYTIDNVETLLPEGEYVDFLGGMLNGENISVYASTGINTTASITLDGGEVGVWQYDAAANAPEIGNVVSTMGRAGNRVYIYGDGLDGNISVKFGETEATVESNTANEIVTYVPDNAVAGYNDITVTKGDAVSNSFTYNVLS
;
A
#
# COMPACT_ATOMS: atom_id res chain seq x y z
N SER A 1 30.23 15.95 3.70
CA SER A 1 29.00 16.29 3.01
C SER A 1 28.31 14.99 2.57
N PHE A 2 27.04 14.91 2.74
CA PHE A 2 26.23 13.77 2.27
C PHE A 2 26.11 13.89 0.75
N ASP A 3 26.55 12.87 0.01
CA ASP A 3 26.46 12.89 -1.46
C ASP A 3 25.07 12.41 -1.89
N THR A 4 24.21 13.34 -2.30
CA THR A 4 22.84 13.09 -2.75
C THR A 4 22.76 12.61 -4.21
N ASP A 5 23.89 12.57 -4.92
CA ASP A 5 23.91 12.16 -6.33
C ASP A 5 24.16 10.66 -6.54
N THR A 6 24.45 9.94 -5.46
CA THR A 6 24.64 8.48 -5.53
C THR A 6 23.35 7.76 -5.93
N THR A 7 23.48 6.68 -6.72
CA THR A 7 22.35 5.81 -7.10
C THR A 7 21.59 5.28 -5.88
N ALA A 8 22.32 4.91 -4.82
CA ALA A 8 21.70 4.43 -3.58
C ALA A 8 20.81 5.48 -2.92
N TYR A 9 21.26 6.76 -2.86
CA TYR A 9 20.44 7.84 -2.31
C TYR A 9 19.15 8.06 -3.12
N LYS A 10 19.28 8.11 -4.46
CA LYS A 10 18.16 8.28 -5.37
C LYS A 10 17.17 7.11 -5.29
N LEU A 11 17.69 5.87 -5.18
CA LEU A 11 16.86 4.68 -5.01
C LEU A 11 16.06 4.71 -3.70
N ILE A 12 16.69 5.07 -2.57
CA ILE A 12 16.00 5.22 -1.29
C ILE A 12 14.90 6.29 -1.39
N GLY A 13 15.19 7.40 -2.10
CA GLY A 13 14.19 8.45 -2.37
C GLY A 13 12.99 7.91 -3.15
N LYS A 14 13.24 7.16 -4.22
CA LYS A 14 12.17 6.54 -5.04
C LYS A 14 11.35 5.51 -4.27
N LEU A 15 11.97 4.66 -3.47
CA LEU A 15 11.26 3.70 -2.63
C LEU A 15 10.43 4.39 -1.53
N SER A 16 10.92 5.52 -1.00
CA SER A 16 10.17 6.34 -0.04
C SER A 16 8.97 7.02 -0.71
N GLU A 17 9.14 7.52 -1.95
CA GLU A 17 8.06 8.08 -2.77
C GLU A 17 6.97 7.02 -3.04
N LEU A 18 7.36 5.83 -3.49
CA LEU A 18 6.44 4.70 -3.72
C LEU A 18 5.61 4.37 -2.48
N ARG A 19 6.27 4.32 -1.29
CA ARG A 19 5.58 4.05 -0.02
C ARG A 19 4.58 5.13 0.37
N GLN A 20 4.78 6.37 -0.07
CA GLN A 20 3.87 7.49 0.21
C GLN A 20 2.72 7.58 -0.80
N GLN A 21 2.92 7.08 -2.01
CA GLN A 21 1.95 7.16 -3.08
C GLN A 21 1.00 5.96 -3.14
N ASN A 22 1.46 4.77 -2.70
CA ASN A 22 0.71 3.53 -2.89
C ASN A 22 0.62 2.75 -1.58
N ASP A 23 -0.58 2.65 -1.07
CA ASP A 23 -0.87 2.03 0.22
C ASP A 23 -0.66 0.50 0.23
N ALA A 24 -0.59 -0.14 -0.93
CA ALA A 24 -0.22 -1.55 -1.03
C ALA A 24 1.19 -1.83 -0.47
N ILE A 25 2.13 -0.87 -0.57
CA ILE A 25 3.46 -1.00 0.06
C ILE A 25 3.37 -0.98 1.58
N ALA A 26 2.55 -0.11 2.13
CA ALA A 26 2.47 0.08 3.58
C ALA A 26 1.58 -0.98 4.25
N TYR A 27 0.42 -1.28 3.68
CA TYR A 27 -0.65 -2.04 4.33
C TYR A 27 -1.05 -3.30 3.58
N GLY A 28 -0.57 -3.50 2.33
CA GLY A 28 -0.98 -4.59 1.46
C GLY A 28 -0.56 -5.97 1.94
N THR A 29 -1.31 -6.98 1.53
CA THR A 29 -0.93 -8.39 1.63
C THR A 29 0.01 -8.76 0.50
N THR A 30 0.91 -9.72 0.74
CA THR A 30 1.89 -10.17 -0.25
C THR A 30 1.49 -11.53 -0.82
N THR A 31 1.51 -11.63 -2.15
CA THR A 31 1.31 -12.88 -2.90
C THR A 31 2.53 -13.14 -3.78
N ILE A 32 3.10 -14.34 -3.70
CA ILE A 32 4.17 -14.76 -4.61
C ILE A 32 3.52 -15.15 -5.94
N ARG A 33 3.96 -14.51 -7.02
CA ARG A 33 3.49 -14.76 -8.39
C ARG A 33 4.38 -15.72 -9.17
N TYR A 34 5.67 -15.66 -8.89
CA TYR A 34 6.66 -16.59 -9.44
C TYR A 34 7.88 -16.68 -8.51
N SER A 35 8.46 -17.84 -8.36
CA SER A 35 9.75 -18.00 -7.68
C SER A 35 10.52 -19.19 -8.19
N ASN A 36 11.84 -19.03 -8.28
CA ASN A 36 12.81 -20.10 -8.43
C ASN A 36 14.05 -19.77 -7.59
N ASP A 37 15.16 -20.47 -7.81
CA ASP A 37 16.39 -20.24 -7.03
C ASP A 37 16.97 -18.81 -7.23
N ASP A 38 16.69 -18.15 -8.34
CA ASP A 38 17.33 -16.90 -8.76
C ASP A 38 16.38 -15.73 -8.93
N VAL A 39 15.11 -15.99 -9.25
CA VAL A 39 14.09 -14.97 -9.55
C VAL A 39 12.95 -15.06 -8.53
N LEU A 40 12.54 -13.90 -8.05
CA LEU A 40 11.33 -13.72 -7.25
C LEU A 40 10.45 -12.67 -7.91
N ILE A 41 9.19 -13.01 -8.17
CA ILE A 41 8.15 -12.04 -8.54
C ILE A 41 7.06 -12.13 -7.49
N TYR A 42 6.77 -10.99 -6.84
CA TYR A 42 5.71 -10.91 -5.85
C TYR A 42 4.86 -9.68 -6.08
N GLU A 43 3.65 -9.76 -5.60
CA GLU A 43 2.66 -8.69 -5.68
C GLU A 43 2.21 -8.31 -4.27
N ARG A 44 1.98 -7.03 -4.06
CA ARG A 44 1.29 -6.51 -2.88
C ARG A 44 -0.01 -5.88 -3.30
N LYS A 45 -1.08 -6.10 -2.51
CA LYS A 45 -2.41 -5.55 -2.75
C LYS A 45 -2.99 -4.99 -1.45
N PHE A 46 -3.51 -3.77 -1.53
CA PHE A 46 -4.34 -3.15 -0.52
C PHE A 46 -5.55 -2.54 -1.23
N TYR A 47 -6.74 -3.08 -0.99
CA TYR A 47 -7.96 -2.77 -1.76
C TYR A 47 -7.69 -2.82 -3.28
N ASP A 48 -7.80 -1.69 -3.98
CA ASP A 48 -7.56 -1.62 -5.42
C ASP A 48 -6.13 -1.21 -5.80
N ASP A 49 -5.31 -0.85 -4.82
CA ASP A 49 -3.88 -0.59 -5.01
C ASP A 49 -3.11 -1.88 -5.21
N VAL A 50 -2.26 -1.88 -6.23
CA VAL A 50 -1.45 -3.06 -6.58
C VAL A 50 -0.03 -2.64 -6.92
N ILE A 51 0.93 -3.38 -6.39
CA ILE A 51 2.35 -3.27 -6.77
C ILE A 51 2.87 -4.66 -7.12
N LEU A 52 3.44 -4.77 -8.31
CA LEU A 52 4.18 -5.95 -8.77
C LEU A 52 5.68 -5.66 -8.74
N VAL A 53 6.44 -6.56 -8.14
CA VAL A 53 7.91 -6.46 -8.03
C VAL A 53 8.53 -7.72 -8.59
N ALA A 54 9.52 -7.57 -9.47
CA ALA A 54 10.32 -8.66 -10.01
C ALA A 54 11.80 -8.43 -9.71
N ILE A 55 12.48 -9.46 -9.22
CA ILE A 55 13.87 -9.40 -8.77
C ILE A 55 14.62 -10.60 -9.37
N ASN A 56 15.69 -10.33 -10.09
CA ASN A 56 16.69 -11.32 -10.48
C ASN A 56 17.96 -11.09 -9.65
N ARG A 57 18.27 -12.02 -8.73
CA ARG A 57 19.46 -11.93 -7.88
C ARG A 57 20.76 -12.40 -8.54
N GLN A 58 20.68 -13.05 -9.70
CA GLN A 58 21.86 -13.52 -10.41
C GLN A 58 22.48 -12.40 -11.23
N PRO A 59 23.77 -12.06 -11.02
CA PRO A 59 24.36 -10.93 -11.73
C PRO A 59 24.66 -11.21 -13.21
N ASP A 60 24.84 -12.48 -13.59
CA ASP A 60 25.38 -12.87 -14.91
C ASP A 60 24.39 -13.70 -15.73
N LYS A 61 23.12 -13.80 -15.33
CA LYS A 61 22.13 -14.64 -16.02
C LYS A 61 20.79 -13.93 -16.15
N ALA A 62 20.32 -13.83 -17.39
CA ALA A 62 18.99 -13.33 -17.69
C ALA A 62 17.92 -14.43 -17.57
N TYR A 63 16.69 -14.03 -17.25
CA TYR A 63 15.52 -14.86 -17.20
C TYR A 63 14.36 -14.20 -17.93
N THR A 64 13.59 -14.99 -18.67
CA THR A 64 12.30 -14.56 -19.25
C THR A 64 11.19 -15.39 -18.63
N ILE A 65 10.21 -14.71 -18.02
CA ILE A 65 9.07 -15.33 -17.35
C ILE A 65 7.81 -14.91 -18.11
N ASP A 66 7.10 -15.89 -18.65
CA ASP A 66 5.92 -15.65 -19.46
C ASP A 66 4.63 -15.71 -18.62
N ASN A 67 3.66 -14.87 -18.97
CA ASN A 67 2.30 -14.93 -18.46
C ASN A 67 2.22 -14.93 -16.92
N VAL A 68 2.97 -14.05 -16.26
CA VAL A 68 2.88 -13.88 -14.80
C VAL A 68 1.49 -13.38 -14.44
N GLU A 69 0.78 -14.12 -13.61
CA GLU A 69 -0.51 -13.68 -13.07
C GLU A 69 -0.36 -12.43 -12.21
N THR A 70 -1.27 -11.47 -12.37
CA THR A 70 -1.25 -10.19 -11.63
C THR A 70 -2.65 -9.63 -11.44
N LEU A 71 -2.85 -8.87 -10.38
CA LEU A 71 -4.06 -8.08 -10.13
C LEU A 71 -3.94 -6.65 -10.67
N LEU A 72 -2.80 -6.29 -11.28
CA LEU A 72 -2.70 -5.06 -12.06
C LEU A 72 -3.79 -5.04 -13.14
N PRO A 73 -4.55 -3.95 -13.30
CA PRO A 73 -5.47 -3.78 -14.42
C PRO A 73 -4.79 -3.97 -15.78
N GLU A 74 -5.56 -4.28 -16.83
CA GLU A 74 -5.06 -4.29 -18.20
C GLU A 74 -4.46 -2.93 -18.55
N GLY A 75 -3.25 -2.92 -19.14
CA GLY A 75 -2.57 -1.68 -19.54
C GLY A 75 -1.06 -1.82 -19.65
N GLU A 76 -0.43 -0.66 -19.89
CA GLU A 76 1.02 -0.51 -19.95
C GLU A 76 1.53 0.10 -18.64
N TYR A 77 2.57 -0.48 -18.08
CA TYR A 77 3.17 -0.04 -16.83
C TYR A 77 4.64 0.31 -17.01
N VAL A 78 4.98 1.51 -16.60
CA VAL A 78 6.37 2.00 -16.60
C VAL A 78 7.05 1.52 -15.33
N ASP A 79 8.34 1.11 -15.44
CA ASP A 79 9.12 0.83 -14.25
C ASP A 79 9.18 2.06 -13.32
N PHE A 80 8.67 1.92 -12.11
CA PHE A 80 8.60 3.01 -11.13
C PHE A 80 10.00 3.52 -10.73
N LEU A 81 11.00 2.65 -10.74
CA LEU A 81 12.37 3.01 -10.45
C LEU A 81 13.05 3.77 -11.60
N GLY A 82 12.37 3.87 -12.76
CA GLY A 82 12.86 4.61 -13.93
C GLY A 82 14.15 4.02 -14.51
N GLY A 83 14.29 2.70 -14.50
CA GLY A 83 15.46 1.98 -14.99
C GLY A 83 16.70 2.06 -14.09
N MET A 84 16.59 2.60 -12.85
CA MET A 84 17.76 2.69 -11.96
C MET A 84 18.37 1.33 -11.57
N LEU A 85 17.57 0.28 -11.62
CA LEU A 85 17.99 -1.12 -11.47
C LEU A 85 17.69 -1.92 -12.73
N ASN A 86 17.75 -1.27 -13.89
CA ASN A 86 17.53 -1.76 -15.24
C ASN A 86 16.11 -2.26 -15.55
N GLY A 87 15.14 -2.09 -14.64
CA GLY A 87 13.76 -2.50 -14.83
C GLY A 87 13.16 -1.91 -16.11
N GLU A 88 12.45 -2.73 -16.90
CA GLU A 88 11.78 -2.36 -18.13
C GLU A 88 10.28 -2.12 -17.90
N ASN A 89 9.60 -1.53 -18.89
CA ASN A 89 8.16 -1.41 -18.91
C ASN A 89 7.51 -2.76 -19.21
N ILE A 90 6.31 -3.00 -18.67
CA ILE A 90 5.55 -4.22 -18.95
C ILE A 90 4.15 -3.92 -19.47
N SER A 91 3.62 -4.86 -20.24
CA SER A 91 2.20 -4.87 -20.64
C SER A 91 1.45 -5.91 -19.86
N VAL A 92 0.22 -5.58 -19.44
CA VAL A 92 -0.71 -6.49 -18.78
C VAL A 92 -1.93 -6.67 -19.66
N TYR A 93 -2.34 -7.92 -19.87
CA TYR A 93 -3.46 -8.30 -20.70
C TYR A 93 -4.59 -8.91 -19.86
N ALA A 94 -5.81 -8.58 -20.25
CA ALA A 94 -6.99 -9.22 -19.69
C ALA A 94 -6.97 -10.73 -19.97
N SER A 95 -7.31 -11.52 -18.96
CA SER A 95 -7.45 -12.97 -19.07
C SER A 95 -8.72 -13.43 -18.36
N THR A 96 -9.17 -14.64 -18.66
CA THR A 96 -10.34 -15.22 -18.00
C THR A 96 -9.97 -15.57 -16.53
N GLY A 97 -10.34 -14.69 -15.62
CA GLY A 97 -10.10 -14.82 -14.18
C GLY A 97 -9.12 -13.79 -13.65
N ILE A 98 -7.83 -14.02 -13.76
CA ILE A 98 -6.76 -13.11 -13.33
C ILE A 98 -5.96 -12.63 -14.54
N ASN A 99 -5.60 -11.36 -14.59
CA ASN A 99 -4.80 -10.79 -15.68
C ASN A 99 -3.39 -11.41 -15.70
N THR A 100 -2.74 -11.34 -16.85
CA THR A 100 -1.37 -11.84 -17.03
C THR A 100 -0.50 -10.78 -17.69
N THR A 101 0.78 -10.75 -17.33
CA THR A 101 1.75 -9.92 -18.02
C THR A 101 2.11 -10.51 -19.37
N ALA A 102 2.62 -9.66 -20.29
CA ALA A 102 3.53 -10.13 -21.32
C ALA A 102 4.76 -10.81 -20.69
N SER A 103 5.64 -11.35 -21.51
CA SER A 103 6.93 -11.87 -21.01
C SER A 103 7.68 -10.77 -20.27
N ILE A 104 8.04 -11.05 -19.01
CA ILE A 104 8.95 -10.21 -18.22
C ILE A 104 10.36 -10.77 -18.43
N THR A 105 11.23 -9.99 -19.04
CA THR A 105 12.65 -10.31 -19.13
C THR A 105 13.39 -9.53 -18.04
N LEU A 106 14.20 -10.25 -17.27
CA LEU A 106 15.03 -9.70 -16.20
C LEU A 106 16.49 -10.03 -16.48
N ASP A 107 17.27 -9.02 -16.82
CA ASP A 107 18.71 -9.15 -16.95
C ASP A 107 19.40 -9.44 -15.61
N GLY A 108 20.68 -9.69 -15.63
CA GLY A 108 21.44 -10.02 -14.42
C GLY A 108 21.40 -8.89 -13.39
N GLY A 109 20.92 -9.20 -12.18
CA GLY A 109 20.80 -8.23 -11.07
C GLY A 109 19.67 -7.21 -11.21
N GLU A 110 18.79 -7.38 -12.18
CA GLU A 110 17.69 -6.46 -12.47
C GLU A 110 16.57 -6.52 -11.41
N VAL A 111 15.98 -5.34 -11.15
CA VAL A 111 14.75 -5.18 -10.37
C VAL A 111 13.79 -4.27 -11.13
N GLY A 112 12.59 -4.77 -11.38
CA GLY A 112 11.46 -4.00 -11.91
C GLY A 112 10.37 -3.82 -10.86
N VAL A 113 9.74 -2.63 -10.86
CA VAL A 113 8.64 -2.28 -9.95
C VAL A 113 7.55 -1.58 -10.74
N TRP A 114 6.34 -2.14 -10.72
CA TRP A 114 5.18 -1.59 -11.43
C TRP A 114 4.03 -1.42 -10.47
N GLN A 115 3.31 -0.30 -10.59
CA GLN A 115 2.23 0.04 -9.68
C GLN A 115 0.95 0.45 -10.40
N TYR A 116 -0.15 0.16 -9.73
CA TYR A 116 -1.45 0.79 -9.95
C TYR A 116 -1.90 1.39 -8.62
N ASP A 117 -2.13 2.70 -8.64
CA ASP A 117 -2.61 3.49 -7.51
C ASP A 117 -4.05 3.90 -7.85
N ALA A 118 -5.00 3.34 -7.16
CA ALA A 118 -6.42 3.56 -7.39
C ALA A 118 -6.92 4.71 -6.51
N ALA A 119 -7.83 5.53 -7.04
CA ALA A 119 -8.55 6.46 -6.18
C ALA A 119 -9.50 5.69 -5.26
N ALA A 120 -9.39 5.86 -3.95
CA ALA A 120 -10.29 5.22 -2.99
C ALA A 120 -11.75 5.64 -3.20
N ASN A 121 -12.63 4.66 -3.37
CA ASN A 121 -14.08 4.87 -3.48
C ASN A 121 -14.77 5.05 -2.12
N ALA A 122 -14.11 4.66 -1.04
CA ALA A 122 -14.55 4.75 0.35
C ALA A 122 -13.32 5.00 1.23
N PRO A 123 -13.49 5.47 2.48
CA PRO A 123 -12.36 5.51 3.42
C PRO A 123 -11.83 4.09 3.67
N GLU A 124 -10.51 3.94 3.72
CA GLU A 124 -9.84 2.65 3.93
C GLU A 124 -8.82 2.79 5.04
N ILE A 125 -8.97 2.04 6.13
CA ILE A 125 -8.05 2.06 7.27
C ILE A 125 -6.96 1.02 7.04
N GLY A 126 -5.72 1.48 6.94
CA GLY A 126 -4.54 0.62 6.83
C GLY A 126 -3.89 0.33 8.17
N ASN A 127 -3.83 1.32 9.07
CA ASN A 127 -3.22 1.19 10.39
C ASN A 127 -3.78 2.20 11.39
N VAL A 128 -3.68 1.87 12.69
CA VAL A 128 -4.04 2.76 13.80
C VAL A 128 -2.91 2.79 14.83
N VAL A 129 -2.47 3.99 15.22
CA VAL A 129 -1.41 4.22 16.20
C VAL A 129 -1.90 5.22 17.26
N SER A 130 -1.93 4.84 18.48
CA SER A 130 -1.72 3.52 19.14
C SER A 130 -2.95 2.61 18.94
N THR A 131 -2.81 1.31 19.29
CA THR A 131 -3.93 0.35 19.25
C THR A 131 -4.67 0.24 20.57
N MET A 132 -4.29 1.04 21.58
CA MET A 132 -4.95 1.14 22.87
C MET A 132 -4.72 2.50 23.51
N GLY A 133 -5.65 2.94 24.36
CA GLY A 133 -5.51 4.18 25.13
C GLY A 133 -6.72 4.47 26.01
N ARG A 134 -6.59 5.47 26.86
CA ARG A 134 -7.65 6.02 27.73
C ARG A 134 -8.38 7.15 27.03
N ALA A 135 -9.54 7.51 27.53
CA ALA A 135 -10.25 8.72 27.14
C ALA A 135 -9.32 9.94 27.05
N GLY A 136 -9.46 10.71 25.97
CA GLY A 136 -8.62 11.87 25.64
C GLY A 136 -7.24 11.56 25.06
N ASN A 137 -6.82 10.30 24.96
CA ASN A 137 -5.58 9.98 24.28
C ASN A 137 -5.70 10.22 22.76
N ARG A 138 -4.66 10.80 22.18
CA ARG A 138 -4.57 11.04 20.75
C ARG A 138 -4.33 9.72 19.99
N VAL A 139 -5.03 9.57 18.88
CA VAL A 139 -4.98 8.39 18.00
C VAL A 139 -4.74 8.86 16.58
N TYR A 140 -3.82 8.20 15.87
CA TYR A 140 -3.56 8.43 14.46
C TYR A 140 -4.13 7.25 13.66
N ILE A 141 -4.93 7.55 12.66
CA ILE A 141 -5.48 6.57 11.72
C ILE A 141 -4.83 6.84 10.38
N TYR A 142 -4.19 5.85 9.80
CA TYR A 142 -3.53 5.91 8.50
C TYR A 142 -4.26 5.03 7.50
N GLY A 143 -4.30 5.46 6.25
CA GLY A 143 -4.98 4.73 5.17
C GLY A 143 -5.17 5.59 3.93
N ASP A 144 -6.21 5.33 3.16
CA ASP A 144 -6.56 6.10 1.97
C ASP A 144 -8.00 6.61 2.01
N GLY A 145 -8.28 7.66 1.21
CA GLY A 145 -9.61 8.29 1.11
C GLY A 145 -10.08 8.99 2.39
N LEU A 146 -9.16 9.35 3.30
CA LEU A 146 -9.46 9.88 4.64
C LEU A 146 -9.67 11.40 4.68
N ASP A 147 -9.63 12.09 3.54
CA ASP A 147 -9.84 13.53 3.42
C ASP A 147 -11.32 13.94 3.42
N GLY A 148 -11.54 15.25 3.46
CA GLY A 148 -12.87 15.86 3.33
C GLY A 148 -13.70 15.81 4.61
N ASN A 149 -15.02 15.74 4.47
CA ASN A 149 -15.94 15.70 5.60
C ASN A 149 -16.15 14.25 6.05
N ILE A 150 -15.48 13.87 7.14
CA ILE A 150 -15.49 12.53 7.70
C ILE A 150 -16.02 12.54 9.15
N SER A 151 -16.48 11.38 9.63
CA SER A 151 -16.68 11.11 11.04
C SER A 151 -15.94 9.84 11.45
N VAL A 152 -15.48 9.79 12.69
CA VAL A 152 -14.78 8.64 13.28
C VAL A 152 -15.59 8.13 14.47
N LYS A 153 -15.73 6.81 14.57
CA LYS A 153 -16.37 6.17 15.73
C LYS A 153 -15.46 5.15 16.38
N PHE A 154 -15.56 5.03 17.70
CA PHE A 154 -15.05 3.93 18.52
C PHE A 154 -16.25 3.11 19.00
N GLY A 155 -16.53 1.99 18.36
CA GLY A 155 -17.81 1.30 18.46
C GLY A 155 -18.95 2.20 18.01
N GLU A 156 -19.90 2.49 18.90
CA GLU A 156 -21.00 3.41 18.60
C GLU A 156 -20.70 4.88 19.00
N THR A 157 -19.56 5.15 19.64
CA THR A 157 -19.24 6.46 20.19
C THR A 157 -18.47 7.30 19.18
N GLU A 158 -19.00 8.47 18.81
CA GLU A 158 -18.35 9.40 17.90
C GLU A 158 -17.14 10.06 18.56
N ALA A 159 -16.06 10.19 17.80
CA ALA A 159 -14.80 10.79 18.21
C ALA A 159 -14.64 12.19 17.61
N THR A 160 -13.93 13.06 18.32
CA THR A 160 -13.55 14.38 17.80
C THR A 160 -12.37 14.24 16.87
N VAL A 161 -12.53 14.66 15.60
CA VAL A 161 -11.45 14.74 14.61
C VAL A 161 -10.74 16.07 14.78
N GLU A 162 -9.42 16.03 15.05
CA GLU A 162 -8.57 17.24 15.13
C GLU A 162 -8.18 17.73 13.73
N SER A 163 -7.75 16.79 12.89
CA SER A 163 -7.35 17.08 11.50
C SER A 163 -7.41 15.81 10.65
N ASN A 164 -7.54 15.99 9.34
CA ASN A 164 -7.44 14.89 8.37
C ASN A 164 -6.85 15.34 7.04
N THR A 165 -6.18 14.41 6.39
CA THR A 165 -5.66 14.48 5.02
C THR A 165 -6.15 13.23 4.26
N ALA A 166 -5.73 13.05 3.00
CA ALA A 166 -6.08 11.82 2.27
C ALA A 166 -5.58 10.54 2.96
N ASN A 167 -4.44 10.61 3.68
CA ASN A 167 -3.77 9.43 4.21
C ASN A 167 -3.67 9.39 5.75
N GLU A 168 -4.14 10.40 6.46
CA GLU A 168 -4.05 10.46 7.93
C GLU A 168 -5.25 11.17 8.54
N ILE A 169 -5.74 10.61 9.65
CA ILE A 169 -6.66 11.28 10.58
C ILE A 169 -6.00 11.38 11.94
N VAL A 170 -6.10 12.55 12.58
CA VAL A 170 -5.77 12.75 13.98
C VAL A 170 -7.07 12.90 14.76
N THR A 171 -7.29 12.01 15.72
CA THR A 171 -8.51 11.97 16.55
C THR A 171 -8.17 11.66 18.00
N TYR A 172 -9.18 11.60 18.86
CA TYR A 172 -9.02 11.29 20.28
C TYR A 172 -9.97 10.18 20.69
N VAL A 173 -9.52 9.34 21.65
CA VAL A 173 -10.41 8.38 22.30
C VAL A 173 -11.54 9.16 22.98
N PRO A 174 -12.82 8.92 22.65
CA PRO A 174 -13.94 9.65 23.25
C PRO A 174 -14.03 9.46 24.78
N ASP A 175 -14.43 10.49 25.50
CA ASP A 175 -14.57 10.45 26.96
C ASP A 175 -15.62 9.41 27.46
N ASN A 176 -16.61 9.15 26.61
CA ASN A 176 -17.71 8.21 26.87
C ASN A 176 -17.57 6.89 26.10
N ALA A 177 -16.39 6.61 25.52
CA ALA A 177 -16.14 5.32 24.86
C ALA A 177 -16.24 4.18 25.87
N VAL A 178 -16.83 3.07 25.45
CA VAL A 178 -16.96 1.88 26.28
C VAL A 178 -15.58 1.24 26.48
N ALA A 179 -15.20 0.95 27.72
CA ALA A 179 -13.95 0.27 28.03
C ALA A 179 -13.92 -1.14 27.42
N GLY A 180 -12.76 -1.56 26.91
CA GLY A 180 -12.55 -2.80 26.22
C GLY A 180 -12.31 -2.64 24.72
N TYR A 181 -12.47 -3.73 23.98
CA TYR A 181 -12.26 -3.72 22.53
C TYR A 181 -13.44 -3.07 21.81
N ASN A 182 -13.12 -2.07 20.99
CA ASN A 182 -14.06 -1.35 20.13
C ASN A 182 -13.53 -1.36 18.70
N ASP A 183 -14.43 -1.39 17.73
CA ASP A 183 -14.05 -1.22 16.33
C ASP A 183 -14.01 0.28 16.00
N ILE A 184 -12.87 0.75 15.51
CA ILE A 184 -12.77 2.07 14.87
C ILE A 184 -13.27 1.97 13.44
N THR A 185 -14.15 2.89 13.07
CA THR A 185 -14.62 3.07 11.70
C THR A 185 -14.57 4.53 11.30
N VAL A 186 -14.37 4.79 10.02
CA VAL A 186 -14.42 6.12 9.39
C VAL A 186 -15.58 6.14 8.42
N THR A 187 -16.39 7.19 8.45
CA THR A 187 -17.50 7.41 7.50
C THR A 187 -17.27 8.68 6.71
N LYS A 188 -17.45 8.63 5.37
CA LYS A 188 -17.39 9.76 4.45
C LYS A 188 -18.65 9.75 3.58
N GLY A 189 -19.57 10.67 3.83
CA GLY A 189 -20.90 10.59 3.22
C GLY A 189 -21.64 9.31 3.63
N ASP A 190 -22.02 8.50 2.65
CA ASP A 190 -22.69 7.20 2.86
C ASP A 190 -21.69 6.01 2.93
N ALA A 191 -20.42 6.26 2.62
CA ALA A 191 -19.40 5.21 2.60
C ALA A 191 -18.77 5.03 3.99
N VAL A 192 -18.64 3.76 4.41
CA VAL A 192 -18.03 3.37 5.69
C VAL A 192 -16.79 2.53 5.39
N SER A 193 -15.71 2.81 6.13
CA SER A 193 -14.45 2.08 6.03
C SER A 193 -14.57 0.63 6.51
N ASN A 194 -13.51 -0.15 6.29
CA ASN A 194 -13.24 -1.33 7.11
C ASN A 194 -13.11 -0.93 8.59
N SER A 195 -13.25 -1.92 9.49
CA SER A 195 -13.03 -1.72 10.93
C SER A 195 -11.59 -2.02 11.34
N PHE A 196 -11.14 -1.34 12.38
CA PHE A 196 -9.86 -1.60 13.04
C PHE A 196 -10.07 -1.70 14.55
N THR A 197 -9.67 -2.83 15.16
CA THR A 197 -9.91 -3.09 16.58
C THR A 197 -8.98 -2.25 17.46
N TYR A 198 -9.57 -1.52 18.43
CA TYR A 198 -8.90 -0.66 19.39
C TYR A 198 -9.32 -1.02 20.82
N ASN A 199 -8.36 -1.04 21.76
CA ASN A 199 -8.66 -1.32 23.16
C ASN A 199 -8.74 -0.03 23.97
N VAL A 200 -9.95 0.35 24.39
CA VAL A 200 -10.18 1.48 25.30
C VAL A 200 -9.91 1.04 26.73
N LEU A 201 -8.93 1.67 27.34
CA LEU A 201 -8.53 1.40 28.74
C LEU A 201 -9.41 2.18 29.71
N SER A 202 -9.80 1.53 30.81
CA SER A 202 -10.52 2.15 31.93
C SER A 202 -9.66 3.11 32.75
#